data_5211aa8e2030a604f779133c7b76c600
#
_entry.id   5211aa8e2030a604f779133c7b76c600
#
_cell.length_a   1.000
_cell.length_b   1.000
_cell.length_c   1.000
_cell.angle_alpha   90.00
_cell.angle_beta   90.00
_cell.angle_gamma   90.00
#
_symmetry.space_group_name_H-M   'P 1'
#
loop_
_entity.id
_entity.type
_entity.pdbx_description
1 polymer ?
#
loop_
_entity_poly.entity_id
_entity_poly.type
_entity_poly.pdbx_seq_one_letter_code
_entity_poly.pdbx_strand_id
1 'polypeptide(L)'
;FRLAYLSDAEMPSSFKEGANFADVVEDRIGEILIPMGERQPFAQVNTIQAVSTNQPAAMEFFAQICGLFKEITGKDLGLGRYITGDNSQVAFIGFHESLQEIYDLEAACLADERWLALYSQSEGLIVPNSLEVGFRQRII
;
A
#
# COMPACT_ATOMS: atom_id res chain seq x y z
N PHE A 1 1.50 -1.79 -9.44
CA PHE A 1 1.81 -3.18 -9.07
C PHE A 1 1.62 -4.06 -10.28
N ARG A 2 2.68 -4.40 -10.92
CA ARG A 2 2.66 -5.44 -11.93
C ARG A 2 3.18 -6.72 -11.30
N LEU A 3 2.37 -7.77 -11.31
CA LEU A 3 2.88 -9.10 -11.04
C LEU A 3 3.82 -9.46 -12.20
N ALA A 4 5.11 -9.49 -11.92
CA ALA A 4 6.19 -9.66 -12.91
C ALA A 4 6.33 -11.08 -13.47
N TYR A 5 5.28 -11.88 -13.48
CA TYR A 5 5.38 -13.29 -13.83
C TYR A 5 4.58 -13.69 -15.06
N LEU A 6 3.96 -12.72 -15.73
CA LEU A 6 3.24 -13.03 -16.94
C LEU A 6 4.25 -13.13 -18.08
N SER A 7 4.41 -14.33 -18.62
CA SER A 7 5.05 -14.52 -19.92
C SER A 7 4.27 -13.76 -21.00
N ASP A 8 4.87 -13.46 -22.13
CA ASP A 8 4.17 -12.81 -23.25
C ASP A 8 2.90 -13.55 -23.66
N ALA A 9 2.85 -14.87 -23.49
CA ALA A 9 1.69 -15.71 -23.80
C ALA A 9 0.54 -15.52 -22.79
N GLU A 10 0.85 -15.10 -21.56
CA GLU A 10 -0.12 -14.93 -20.47
C GLU A 10 -0.63 -13.50 -20.35
N MET A 11 -0.05 -12.55 -21.07
CA MET A 11 -0.53 -11.18 -21.10
C MET A 11 -1.89 -11.08 -21.78
N PRO A 12 -2.89 -10.42 -21.18
CA PRO A 12 -4.13 -10.08 -21.85
C PRO A 12 -3.88 -9.34 -23.15
N SER A 13 -4.66 -9.63 -24.20
CA SER A 13 -4.55 -8.96 -25.50
C SER A 13 -4.70 -7.44 -25.40
N SER A 14 -5.60 -6.97 -24.52
CA SER A 14 -5.79 -5.54 -24.23
C SER A 14 -4.52 -4.85 -23.72
N PHE A 15 -3.68 -5.56 -23.00
CA PHE A 15 -2.41 -5.03 -22.52
C PHE A 15 -1.37 -4.92 -23.66
N LYS A 16 -1.33 -5.94 -24.53
CA LYS A 16 -0.48 -5.93 -25.73
C LYS A 16 -0.87 -4.83 -26.71
N GLU A 17 -2.16 -4.63 -26.91
CA GLU A 17 -2.69 -3.53 -27.73
C GLU A 17 -2.35 -2.16 -27.13
N GLY A 18 -2.47 -2.02 -25.81
CA GLY A 18 -2.09 -0.78 -25.09
C GLY A 18 -0.61 -0.42 -25.25
N ALA A 19 0.27 -1.39 -25.41
CA ALA A 19 1.70 -1.16 -25.63
C ALA A 19 2.01 -0.43 -26.95
N ASN A 20 1.08 -0.41 -27.90
CA ASN A 20 1.22 0.38 -29.15
C ASN A 20 0.96 1.88 -28.92
N PHE A 21 0.40 2.27 -27.77
CA PHE A 21 -0.01 3.64 -27.46
C PHE A 21 0.69 4.23 -26.24
N ALA A 22 1.45 3.41 -25.51
CA ALA A 22 2.11 3.83 -24.27
C ALA A 22 3.46 3.13 -24.08
N ASP A 23 4.47 3.90 -23.76
CA ASP A 23 5.78 3.38 -23.36
C ASP A 23 5.77 3.05 -21.86
N VAL A 24 6.38 1.93 -21.46
CA VAL A 24 6.62 1.61 -20.06
C VAL A 24 7.86 2.37 -19.61
N VAL A 25 7.65 3.40 -18.79
CA VAL A 25 8.71 4.24 -18.26
C VAL A 25 9.34 3.61 -17.02
N GLU A 26 8.55 2.93 -16.20
CA GLU A 26 8.99 2.28 -14.97
C GLU A 26 8.19 1.00 -14.71
N ASP A 27 8.88 -0.07 -14.32
CA ASP A 27 8.28 -1.32 -13.89
C ASP A 27 8.93 -1.76 -12.56
N ARG A 28 8.11 -2.07 -11.55
CA ARG A 28 8.57 -2.45 -10.23
C ARG A 28 7.97 -3.77 -9.81
N ILE A 29 8.81 -4.62 -9.22
CA ILE A 29 8.38 -5.86 -8.58
C ILE A 29 8.25 -5.60 -7.09
N GLY A 30 7.13 -6.01 -6.53
CA GLY A 30 6.87 -5.95 -5.10
C GLY A 30 6.51 -7.31 -4.52
N GLU A 31 6.63 -7.45 -3.22
CA GLU A 31 6.14 -8.58 -2.46
C GLU A 31 5.12 -8.14 -1.42
N ILE A 32 4.13 -8.99 -1.15
CA ILE A 32 3.14 -8.77 -0.10
C ILE A 32 3.65 -9.41 1.17
N LEU A 33 3.85 -8.60 2.21
CA LEU A 33 4.30 -9.03 3.53
C LEU A 33 3.13 -9.34 4.46
N ILE A 34 2.06 -8.54 4.37
CA ILE A 34 0.81 -8.72 5.13
C ILE A 34 -0.34 -8.71 4.11
N PRO A 35 -1.21 -9.74 4.13
CA PRO A 35 -2.35 -9.82 3.21
C PRO A 35 -3.31 -8.65 3.36
N MET A 36 -3.89 -8.21 2.26
CA MET A 36 -4.76 -7.04 2.18
C MET A 36 -6.27 -7.35 2.21
N GLY A 37 -6.65 -8.59 2.45
CA GLY A 37 -8.05 -9.02 2.47
C GLY A 37 -8.67 -9.18 1.07
N GLU A 38 -9.99 -9.29 1.03
CA GLU A 38 -10.72 -9.48 -0.22
C GLU A 38 -10.77 -8.21 -1.06
N ARG A 39 -10.69 -8.40 -2.37
CA ARG A 39 -10.80 -7.29 -3.33
C ARG A 39 -12.20 -6.69 -3.30
N GLN A 40 -12.26 -5.39 -3.24
CA GLN A 40 -13.48 -4.58 -3.33
C GLN A 40 -13.34 -3.53 -4.45
N PRO A 41 -14.41 -2.78 -4.80
CA PRO A 41 -14.38 -1.86 -5.92
C PRO A 41 -13.35 -0.74 -5.84
N PHE A 42 -13.00 -0.31 -4.62
CA PHE A 42 -12.01 0.73 -4.38
C PHE A 42 -10.78 0.18 -3.68
N ALA A 43 -9.61 0.64 -4.07
CA ALA A 43 -8.36 0.40 -3.38
C ALA A 43 -7.74 1.74 -2.96
N GLN A 44 -7.30 1.81 -1.72
CA GLN A 44 -6.40 2.86 -1.25
C GLN A 44 -4.99 2.29 -1.21
N VAL A 45 -4.06 3.00 -1.81
CA VAL A 45 -2.64 2.62 -1.83
C VAL A 45 -1.83 3.80 -1.29
N ASN A 46 -1.34 3.68 -0.09
CA ASN A 46 -0.50 4.69 0.55
C ASN A 46 0.94 4.21 0.52
N THR A 47 1.78 4.94 -0.21
CA THR A 47 3.21 4.64 -0.33
C THR A 47 4.01 5.52 0.61
N ILE A 48 4.98 4.95 1.30
CA ILE A 48 5.84 5.66 2.23
C ILE A 48 7.27 5.12 2.15
N GLN A 49 8.26 5.96 2.45
CA GLN A 49 9.65 5.58 2.44
C GLN A 49 10.19 5.40 3.85
N ALA A 50 10.74 4.21 4.13
CA ALA A 50 11.46 3.94 5.37
C ALA A 50 12.85 4.58 5.35
N VAL A 51 13.35 5.00 6.50
CA VAL A 51 14.74 5.42 6.65
C VAL A 51 15.65 4.21 6.41
N SER A 52 16.54 4.29 5.42
CA SER A 52 17.33 3.16 4.94
C SER A 52 18.24 2.53 6.01
N THR A 53 18.72 3.32 6.95
CA THR A 53 19.57 2.86 8.05
C THR A 53 18.79 2.17 9.18
N ASN A 54 17.47 2.21 9.15
CA ASN A 54 16.61 1.72 10.22
C ASN A 54 15.45 0.85 9.71
N GLN A 55 15.64 0.18 8.58
CA GLN A 55 14.60 -0.60 7.92
C GLN A 55 13.94 -1.67 8.80
N PRO A 56 14.66 -2.49 9.60
CA PRO A 56 14.02 -3.49 10.44
C PRO A 56 13.02 -2.89 11.44
N ALA A 57 13.40 -1.80 12.11
CA ALA A 57 12.52 -1.12 13.05
C ALA A 57 11.34 -0.44 12.33
N ALA A 58 11.55 0.12 11.14
CA ALA A 58 10.50 0.69 10.33
C ALA A 58 9.49 -0.38 9.88
N MET A 59 9.95 -1.55 9.46
CA MET A 59 9.08 -2.65 9.06
C MET A 59 8.24 -3.18 10.22
N GLU A 60 8.80 -3.28 11.41
CA GLU A 60 8.06 -3.63 12.62
C GLU A 60 6.98 -2.59 12.94
N PHE A 61 7.31 -1.32 12.85
CA PHE A 61 6.38 -0.21 13.01
C PHE A 61 5.22 -0.28 12.00
N PHE A 62 5.52 -0.53 10.72
CA PHE A 62 4.48 -0.68 9.69
C PHE A 62 3.57 -1.89 9.94
N ALA A 63 4.12 -3.00 10.43
CA ALA A 63 3.32 -4.16 10.82
C ALA A 63 2.38 -3.83 12.00
N GLN A 64 2.84 -3.05 12.97
CA GLN A 64 2.00 -2.57 14.07
C GLN A 64 0.87 -1.65 13.58
N ILE A 65 1.12 -0.80 12.60
CA ILE A 65 0.06 0.02 11.96
C ILE A 65 -1.02 -0.88 11.36
N CYS A 66 -0.64 -1.91 10.60
CA CYS A 66 -1.60 -2.84 10.01
C CYS A 66 -2.43 -3.58 11.08
N GLY A 67 -1.79 -4.06 12.14
CA GLY A 67 -2.45 -4.74 13.25
C GLY A 67 -3.42 -3.83 14.00
N LEU A 68 -3.00 -2.63 14.33
CA LEU A 68 -3.84 -1.67 15.04
C LEU A 68 -5.02 -1.19 14.17
N PHE A 69 -4.80 -0.97 12.88
CA PHE A 69 -5.87 -0.65 11.94
C PHE A 69 -6.96 -1.72 11.96
N LYS A 70 -6.58 -3.00 11.93
CA LYS A 70 -7.54 -4.11 12.02
C LYS A 70 -8.27 -4.15 13.36
N GLU A 71 -7.60 -3.87 14.46
CA GLU A 71 -8.24 -3.81 15.78
C GLU A 71 -9.29 -2.68 15.87
N ILE A 72 -8.98 -1.51 15.31
CA ILE A 72 -9.87 -0.35 15.35
C ILE A 72 -11.05 -0.51 14.39
N THR A 73 -10.79 -0.97 13.18
CA THR A 73 -11.76 -0.92 12.07
C THR A 73 -12.40 -2.27 11.76
N GLY A 74 -11.80 -3.37 12.17
CA GLY A 74 -12.19 -4.72 11.77
C GLY A 74 -11.79 -5.10 10.33
N LYS A 75 -11.13 -4.20 9.60
CA LYS A 75 -10.71 -4.42 8.22
C LYS A 75 -9.22 -4.72 8.10
N ASP A 76 -8.87 -5.51 7.09
CA ASP A 76 -7.48 -5.79 6.78
C ASP A 76 -6.82 -4.59 6.08
N LEU A 77 -5.61 -4.27 6.52
CA LEU A 77 -4.69 -3.38 5.83
C LEU A 77 -3.47 -4.19 5.45
N GLY A 78 -3.22 -4.33 4.15
CA GLY A 78 -2.07 -5.05 3.63
C GLY A 78 -0.81 -4.18 3.65
N LEU A 79 0.33 -4.84 3.71
CA LEU A 79 1.65 -4.24 3.60
C LEU A 79 2.43 -4.92 2.49
N GLY A 80 2.91 -4.12 1.55
CA GLY A 80 3.82 -4.56 0.50
C GLY A 80 5.11 -3.75 0.51
N ARG A 81 6.16 -4.31 -0.05
CA ARG A 81 7.41 -3.57 -0.32
C ARG A 81 7.89 -3.83 -1.73
N TYR A 82 8.66 -2.89 -2.27
CA TYR A 82 9.34 -3.08 -3.54
C TYR A 82 10.64 -3.86 -3.34
N ILE A 83 10.89 -4.84 -4.19
CA ILE A 83 12.14 -5.61 -4.23
C ILE A 83 13.06 -5.17 -5.36
N THR A 84 12.52 -4.44 -6.34
CA THR A 84 13.30 -3.76 -7.38
C THR A 84 13.15 -2.24 -7.21
N GLY A 85 14.15 -1.50 -7.65
CA GLY A 85 14.21 -0.05 -7.45
C GLY A 85 14.57 0.31 -6.00
N ASP A 86 13.83 1.25 -5.43
CA ASP A 86 14.04 1.64 -4.03
C ASP A 86 13.31 0.67 -3.07
N ASN A 87 14.06 -0.27 -2.52
CA ASN A 87 13.53 -1.28 -1.59
C ASN A 87 13.22 -0.73 -0.19
N SER A 88 13.50 0.54 0.09
CA SER A 88 13.05 1.22 1.32
C SER A 88 11.60 1.70 1.22
N GLN A 89 11.02 1.70 0.02
CA GLN A 89 9.65 2.11 -0.21
C GLN A 89 8.68 0.96 0.08
N VAL A 90 7.64 1.26 0.86
CA VAL A 90 6.55 0.33 1.20
C VAL A 90 5.21 0.89 0.78
N ALA A 91 4.23 0.03 0.63
CA ALA A 91 2.86 0.40 0.33
C ALA A 91 1.90 -0.25 1.33
N PHE A 92 1.00 0.56 1.89
CA PHE A 92 -0.20 0.08 2.59
C PHE A 92 -1.33 -0.02 1.59
N ILE A 93 -2.01 -1.15 1.56
CA ILE A 93 -3.07 -1.42 0.59
C ILE A 93 -4.33 -1.84 1.33
N GLY A 94 -5.40 -1.07 1.18
CA GLY A 94 -6.72 -1.36 1.72
C GLY A 94 -7.75 -1.45 0.60
N PHE A 95 -8.68 -2.40 0.71
CA PHE A 95 -9.84 -2.50 -0.19
C PHE A 95 -11.10 -2.04 0.50
N HIS A 96 -11.96 -1.31 -0.22
CA HIS A 96 -13.12 -0.63 0.32
C HIS A 96 -14.30 -0.72 -0.65
N GLU A 97 -15.51 -0.70 -0.11
CA GLU A 97 -16.74 -0.70 -0.90
C GLU A 97 -17.03 0.67 -1.53
N SER A 98 -16.60 1.75 -0.86
CA SER A 98 -16.83 3.12 -1.29
C SER A 98 -15.74 4.07 -0.79
N LEU A 99 -15.68 5.27 -1.37
CA LEU A 99 -14.83 6.35 -0.85
C LEU A 99 -15.29 6.81 0.52
N GLN A 100 -16.62 6.78 0.79
CA GLN A 100 -17.15 7.14 2.10
C GLN A 100 -16.62 6.20 3.20
N GLU A 101 -16.55 4.90 2.92
CA GLU A 101 -15.95 3.95 3.86
C GLU A 101 -14.50 4.31 4.21
N ILE A 102 -13.71 4.72 3.23
CA ILE A 102 -12.31 5.15 3.47
C ILE A 102 -12.29 6.31 4.47
N TYR A 103 -13.11 7.33 4.27
CA TYR A 103 -13.18 8.48 5.19
C TYR A 103 -13.66 8.07 6.59
N ASP A 104 -14.63 7.18 6.67
CA ASP A 104 -15.17 6.71 7.96
C ASP A 104 -14.12 5.92 8.74
N LEU A 105 -13.32 5.07 8.07
CA LEU A 105 -12.24 4.31 8.69
C LEU A 105 -11.10 5.22 9.14
N GLU A 106 -10.73 6.20 8.34
CA GLU A 106 -9.71 7.19 8.73
C GLU A 106 -10.17 7.99 9.96
N ALA A 107 -11.44 8.42 9.98
CA ALA A 107 -11.99 9.12 11.13
C ALA A 107 -11.98 8.26 12.40
N ALA A 108 -12.29 6.97 12.28
CA ALA A 108 -12.22 6.02 13.40
C ALA A 108 -10.80 5.86 13.94
N CYS A 109 -9.81 5.78 13.06
CA CYS A 109 -8.40 5.73 13.47
C CYS A 109 -7.97 7.01 14.16
N LEU A 110 -8.29 8.18 13.61
CA LEU A 110 -7.92 9.47 14.20
C LEU A 110 -8.60 9.75 15.55
N ALA A 111 -9.74 9.11 15.82
CA ALA A 111 -10.44 9.20 17.10
C ALA A 111 -9.87 8.25 18.16
N ASP A 112 -9.01 7.32 17.81
CA ASP A 112 -8.40 6.35 18.72
C ASP A 112 -7.04 6.83 19.23
N GLU A 113 -6.91 6.98 20.54
CA GLU A 113 -5.67 7.47 21.16
C GLU A 113 -4.46 6.56 20.87
N ARG A 114 -4.69 5.25 20.70
CA ARG A 114 -3.63 4.29 20.39
C ARG A 114 -3.04 4.55 19.00
N TRP A 115 -3.88 4.98 18.06
CA TRP A 115 -3.43 5.32 16.71
C TRP A 115 -2.49 6.53 16.72
N LEU A 116 -2.87 7.58 17.44
CA LEU A 116 -2.05 8.78 17.57
C LEU A 116 -0.75 8.49 18.33
N ALA A 117 -0.82 7.67 19.39
CA ALA A 117 0.37 7.26 20.15
C ALA A 117 1.35 6.45 19.29
N LEU A 118 0.83 5.54 18.44
CA LEU A 118 1.66 4.77 17.51
C LEU A 118 2.35 5.68 16.48
N TYR A 119 1.61 6.60 15.87
CA TYR A 119 2.18 7.53 14.90
C TYR A 119 3.25 8.46 15.51
N SER A 120 3.15 8.79 16.78
CA SER A 120 4.18 9.59 17.47
C SER A 120 5.55 8.91 17.51
N GLN A 121 5.59 7.59 17.29
CA GLN A 121 6.83 6.79 17.27
C GLN A 121 7.50 6.74 15.89
N SER A 122 6.92 7.41 14.89
CA SER A 122 7.42 7.37 13.50
C SER A 122 8.72 8.13 13.26
N GLU A 123 9.13 8.99 14.20
CA GLU A 123 10.36 9.78 14.07
C GLU A 123 11.59 8.86 13.93
N GLY A 124 12.41 9.15 12.94
CA GLY A 124 13.62 8.35 12.63
C GLY A 124 13.33 7.02 11.91
N LEU A 125 12.06 6.66 11.66
CA LEU A 125 11.66 5.46 10.94
C LEU A 125 11.18 5.76 9.52
N ILE A 126 10.60 6.93 9.31
CA ILE A 126 9.99 7.37 8.06
C ILE A 126 10.72 8.59 7.52
N VAL A 127 10.98 8.60 6.22
CA VAL A 127 11.50 9.80 5.55
C VAL A 127 10.41 10.88 5.54
N PRO A 128 10.67 12.09 6.05
CA PRO A 128 9.70 13.17 6.08
C PRO A 128 9.14 13.48 4.68
N ASN A 129 7.84 13.75 4.60
CA ASN A 129 7.14 14.10 3.36
C ASN A 129 7.18 13.02 2.25
N SER A 130 7.45 11.77 2.60
CA SER A 130 7.48 10.66 1.63
C SER A 130 6.12 9.97 1.43
N LEU A 131 5.09 10.33 2.21
CA LEU A 131 3.76 9.74 2.08
C LEU A 131 3.07 10.21 0.81
N GLU A 132 2.73 9.26 -0.04
CA GLU A 132 1.86 9.44 -1.20
C GLU A 132 0.58 8.65 -1.03
N VAL A 133 -0.56 9.28 -1.23
CA VAL A 133 -1.89 8.66 -1.12
C VAL A 133 -2.49 8.50 -2.51
N GLY A 134 -2.82 7.27 -2.87
CA GLY A 134 -3.45 6.95 -4.14
C GLY A 134 -4.76 6.21 -3.95
N PHE A 135 -5.77 6.58 -4.75
CA PHE A 135 -7.04 5.88 -4.84
C PHE A 135 -7.19 5.25 -6.23
N ARG A 136 -7.71 4.04 -6.26
CA ARG A 136 -7.98 3.31 -7.50
C ARG A 136 -9.38 2.74 -7.45
N GLN A 137 -10.10 2.90 -8.54
CA GLN A 137 -11.42 2.31 -8.71
C GLN A 137 -11.35 1.20 -9.76
N ARG A 138 -12.00 0.07 -9.47
CA ARG A 138 -12.19 -0.99 -10.46
C ARG A 138 -13.20 -0.52 -11.50
N ILE A 139 -12.80 -0.53 -12.76
CA ILE A 139 -13.65 -0.08 -13.87
C ILE A 139 -14.54 -1.19 -14.41
N ILE A 140 -14.24 -2.43 -14.09
CA ILE A 140 -14.98 -3.61 -14.60
C ILE A 140 -15.32 -4.53 -13.45
#